data_b9c534234a764c6a67e25edf847cd387
#
_entry.id   b9c534234a764c6a67e25edf847cd387
#
_cell.length_a   1.000
_cell.length_b   1.000
_cell.length_c   1.000
_cell.angle_alpha   90.00
_cell.angle_beta   90.00
_cell.angle_gamma   90.00
#
_symmetry.space_group_name_H-M   'P 1'
#
loop_
_entity.id
_entity.type
_entity.pdbx_description
1 polymer ?
#
loop_
_entity_poly.entity_id
_entity_poly.type
_entity_poly.pdbx_seq_one_letter_code
_entity_poly.pdbx_strand_id
1 'polypeptide(L)'
;TALGTVDLPVQRERHTGWPNIAGSALKGVLRDACRERIHQNTGQPRKVVNEEDPDVVTIFGPGKVNESSAHAGALTVSDARILAYPVRSLRGVFAWVTCRGVLERLCRDLALIGAEPPSLPPNWPGEHRALVPTNSPLLVGQSAQATIVLEEFDYKVVGPSDSVAKWLADHAVADRFAQERMKSHLVVLSDDDFTHFVRNATEIVARIALDYERKTVKEGALFYQEFLPAETIMYSMLLANSSRNEKASMDAAEVLNKVRQCLEGVRVLQIGGDETTGKGLCAVHVLQP
;
A
#
# COMPACT_ATOMS: atom_id res chain seq x y z
N THR A 1 -14.12 -12.27 -9.38
CA THR A 1 -15.59 -12.28 -9.38
C THR A 1 -16.04 -12.68 -7.99
N ALA A 2 -16.19 -11.72 -7.10
CA ALA A 2 -16.76 -11.96 -5.80
C ALA A 2 -18.28 -12.08 -5.96
N LEU A 3 -18.83 -13.25 -5.68
CA LEU A 3 -20.22 -13.44 -5.31
C LEU A 3 -20.39 -12.89 -3.87
N GLY A 4 -20.29 -11.58 -3.72
CA GLY A 4 -20.40 -10.89 -2.43
C GLY A 4 -21.50 -9.86 -2.46
N THR A 5 -21.88 -9.36 -1.31
CA THR A 5 -22.87 -8.27 -1.12
C THR A 5 -22.36 -6.91 -1.60
N VAL A 6 -21.07 -6.79 -1.93
CA VAL A 6 -20.42 -5.57 -2.41
C VAL A 6 -20.17 -5.69 -3.91
N ASP A 7 -20.68 -4.73 -4.70
CA ASP A 7 -20.58 -4.74 -6.16
C ASP A 7 -19.15 -4.48 -6.66
N LEU A 8 -18.43 -3.58 -5.99
CA LEU A 8 -17.06 -3.21 -6.32
C LEU A 8 -16.13 -3.44 -5.10
N PRO A 9 -15.70 -4.68 -4.86
CA PRO A 9 -14.82 -5.03 -3.75
C PRO A 9 -13.37 -4.60 -4.03
N VAL A 10 -12.57 -4.42 -2.97
CA VAL A 10 -11.12 -4.27 -3.07
C VAL A 10 -10.48 -5.58 -3.55
N GLN A 11 -9.37 -5.44 -4.26
CA GLN A 11 -8.60 -6.60 -4.71
C GLN A 11 -7.91 -7.27 -3.51
N ARG A 12 -7.93 -8.62 -3.52
CA ARG A 12 -7.38 -9.43 -2.43
C ARG A 12 -6.58 -10.61 -2.96
N GLU A 13 -5.55 -11.00 -2.22
CA GLU A 13 -4.82 -12.24 -2.46
C GLU A 13 -5.74 -13.45 -2.27
N ARG A 14 -5.66 -14.42 -3.16
CA ARG A 14 -6.56 -15.59 -3.15
C ARG A 14 -6.42 -16.44 -1.90
N HIS A 15 -5.19 -16.66 -1.43
CA HIS A 15 -4.89 -17.60 -0.37
C HIS A 15 -5.00 -17.02 1.04
N THR A 16 -4.74 -15.71 1.23
CA THR A 16 -4.86 -15.03 2.51
C THR A 16 -6.17 -14.26 2.66
N GLY A 17 -6.70 -13.76 1.55
CA GLY A 17 -7.78 -12.78 1.52
C GLY A 17 -7.31 -11.39 1.94
N TRP A 18 -6.01 -11.15 2.06
CA TRP A 18 -5.46 -9.85 2.41
C TRP A 18 -5.52 -8.90 1.23
N PRO A 19 -5.75 -7.60 1.48
CA PRO A 19 -5.76 -6.60 0.41
C PRO A 19 -4.43 -6.53 -0.32
N ASN A 20 -4.49 -6.37 -1.64
CA ASN A 20 -3.32 -6.11 -2.46
C ASN A 20 -3.65 -5.12 -3.60
N ILE A 21 -2.61 -4.53 -4.18
CA ILE A 21 -2.72 -3.72 -5.41
C ILE A 21 -1.86 -4.41 -6.47
N ALA A 22 -2.43 -4.71 -7.62
CA ALA A 22 -1.70 -5.37 -8.69
C ALA A 22 -0.48 -4.56 -9.14
N GLY A 23 0.66 -5.22 -9.28
CA GLY A 23 1.90 -4.60 -9.77
C GLY A 23 1.75 -3.96 -11.15
N SER A 24 0.86 -4.48 -12.00
CA SER A 24 0.51 -3.87 -13.28
C SER A 24 -0.15 -2.51 -13.12
N ALA A 25 -1.04 -2.34 -12.13
CA ALA A 25 -1.65 -1.05 -11.82
C ALA A 25 -0.61 -0.05 -11.29
N LEU A 26 0.23 -0.49 -10.36
CA LEU A 26 1.33 0.35 -9.84
C LEU A 26 2.31 0.74 -10.95
N LYS A 27 2.68 -0.20 -11.83
CA LYS A 27 3.55 0.09 -12.97
C LYS A 27 2.94 1.15 -13.90
N GLY A 28 1.62 1.09 -14.12
CA GLY A 28 0.89 2.11 -14.87
C GLY A 28 0.95 3.48 -14.22
N VAL A 29 0.73 3.56 -12.90
CA VAL A 29 0.81 4.81 -12.13
C VAL A 29 2.24 5.39 -12.14
N LEU A 30 3.26 4.56 -11.96
CA LEU A 30 4.66 4.98 -12.04
C LEU A 30 5.02 5.50 -13.44
N ARG A 31 4.55 4.82 -14.49
CA ARG A 31 4.71 5.29 -15.87
C ARG A 31 4.07 6.66 -16.07
N ASP A 32 2.87 6.85 -15.53
CA ASP A 32 2.16 8.12 -15.64
C ASP A 32 2.90 9.26 -14.92
N ALA A 33 3.40 9.02 -13.73
CA ALA A 33 4.21 9.97 -12.97
C ALA A 33 5.49 10.37 -13.74
N CYS A 34 6.21 9.41 -14.32
CA CYS A 34 7.39 9.68 -15.14
C CYS A 34 7.05 10.47 -16.41
N ARG A 35 5.99 10.07 -17.11
CA ARG A 35 5.49 10.76 -18.31
C ARG A 35 5.13 12.22 -18.00
N GLU A 36 4.42 12.46 -16.90
CA GLU A 36 4.00 13.79 -16.48
C GLU A 36 5.21 14.67 -16.15
N ARG A 37 6.20 14.15 -15.44
CA ARG A 37 7.43 14.88 -15.14
C ARG A 37 8.22 15.27 -16.38
N ILE A 38 8.34 14.35 -17.35
CA ILE A 38 9.03 14.64 -18.62
C ILE A 38 8.23 15.68 -19.42
N HIS A 39 6.90 15.53 -19.46
CA HIS A 39 6.02 16.53 -20.10
C HIS A 39 6.25 17.94 -19.52
N GLN A 40 6.25 18.06 -18.19
CA GLN A 40 6.46 19.35 -17.50
C GLN A 40 7.85 19.94 -17.79
N ASN A 41 8.88 19.10 -17.85
CA ASN A 41 10.25 19.54 -18.09
C ASN A 41 10.55 19.91 -19.56
N THR A 42 9.90 19.24 -20.50
CA THR A 42 10.22 19.37 -21.95
C THR A 42 9.16 20.12 -22.77
N GLY A 43 7.93 20.23 -22.24
CA GLY A 43 6.77 20.74 -22.97
C GLY A 43 6.24 19.80 -24.06
N GLN A 44 6.81 18.61 -24.22
CA GLN A 44 6.34 17.62 -25.20
C GLN A 44 4.92 17.11 -24.84
N PRO A 45 4.04 16.87 -25.83
CA PRO A 45 2.73 16.31 -25.56
C PRO A 45 2.82 14.96 -24.84
N ARG A 46 1.96 14.73 -23.82
CA ARG A 46 1.94 13.48 -23.03
C ARG A 46 1.91 12.21 -23.86
N LYS A 47 1.19 12.23 -24.98
CA LYS A 47 1.12 11.10 -25.91
C LYS A 47 2.49 10.81 -26.55
N VAL A 48 3.20 11.85 -26.99
CA VAL A 48 4.55 11.71 -27.58
C VAL A 48 5.52 11.15 -26.54
N VAL A 49 5.54 11.71 -25.32
CA VAL A 49 6.37 11.19 -24.23
C VAL A 49 6.05 9.71 -23.95
N ASN A 50 4.77 9.33 -23.89
CA ASN A 50 4.37 7.95 -23.63
C ASN A 50 4.82 6.96 -24.72
N GLU A 51 4.84 7.39 -25.98
CA GLU A 51 5.06 6.53 -27.14
C GLU A 51 6.48 6.56 -27.67
N GLU A 52 7.23 7.64 -27.44
CA GLU A 52 8.48 7.91 -28.16
C GLU A 52 9.66 8.28 -27.24
N ASP A 53 9.39 8.69 -25.97
CA ASP A 53 10.48 9.01 -25.05
C ASP A 53 11.31 7.75 -24.74
N PRO A 54 12.63 7.79 -25.00
CA PRO A 54 13.49 6.61 -24.88
C PRO A 54 13.50 6.01 -23.47
N ASP A 55 13.45 6.86 -22.43
CA ASP A 55 13.46 6.42 -21.03
C ASP A 55 12.15 5.74 -20.67
N VAL A 56 11.01 6.37 -21.01
CA VAL A 56 9.68 5.78 -20.71
C VAL A 56 9.49 4.45 -21.42
N VAL A 57 9.82 4.38 -22.70
CA VAL A 57 9.66 3.17 -23.52
C VAL A 57 10.61 2.06 -23.05
N THR A 58 11.84 2.40 -22.68
CA THR A 58 12.81 1.41 -22.19
C THR A 58 12.47 0.89 -20.82
N ILE A 59 12.09 1.76 -19.88
CA ILE A 59 11.80 1.42 -18.50
C ILE A 59 10.49 0.65 -18.40
N PHE A 60 9.41 1.14 -19.01
CA PHE A 60 8.06 0.61 -18.84
C PHE A 60 7.59 -0.30 -19.97
N GLY A 61 8.27 -0.29 -21.12
CA GLY A 61 7.90 -0.99 -22.35
C GLY A 61 7.22 -0.06 -23.36
N PRO A 62 7.02 -0.52 -24.62
CA PRO A 62 6.41 0.26 -25.70
C PRO A 62 5.04 0.82 -25.33
N GLY A 63 4.77 2.07 -25.73
CA GLY A 63 3.49 2.75 -25.50
C GLY A 63 2.46 2.56 -26.61
N LYS A 64 2.91 2.17 -27.81
CA LYS A 64 2.05 1.92 -28.97
C LYS A 64 1.52 0.49 -28.95
N VAL A 65 0.22 0.32 -29.17
CA VAL A 65 -0.44 -1.00 -29.18
C VAL A 65 0.20 -1.95 -30.20
N ASN A 66 0.57 -1.46 -31.36
CA ASN A 66 1.17 -2.25 -32.43
C ASN A 66 2.63 -2.65 -32.16
N GLU A 67 3.28 -2.04 -31.17
CA GLU A 67 4.66 -2.30 -30.77
C GLU A 67 4.76 -2.98 -29.39
N SER A 68 3.62 -3.30 -28.76
CA SER A 68 3.58 -3.87 -27.41
C SER A 68 4.34 -5.19 -27.23
N SER A 69 4.60 -5.90 -28.32
CA SER A 69 5.40 -7.14 -28.35
C SER A 69 6.87 -6.92 -28.73
N ALA A 70 7.30 -5.70 -29.04
CA ALA A 70 8.67 -5.45 -29.51
C ALA A 70 9.72 -5.76 -28.46
N HIS A 71 9.49 -5.35 -27.20
CA HIS A 71 10.35 -5.70 -26.05
C HIS A 71 9.60 -5.51 -24.74
N ALA A 72 10.03 -6.23 -23.71
CA ALA A 72 9.56 -5.99 -22.33
C ALA A 72 10.27 -4.78 -21.72
N GLY A 73 9.56 -4.00 -20.90
CA GLY A 73 10.18 -2.94 -20.11
C GLY A 73 11.20 -3.50 -19.11
N ALA A 74 12.21 -2.71 -18.80
CA ALA A 74 13.30 -3.08 -17.91
C ALA A 74 12.92 -3.08 -16.43
N LEU A 75 11.85 -2.36 -16.05
CA LEU A 75 11.34 -2.27 -14.67
C LEU A 75 10.31 -3.38 -14.40
N THR A 76 10.52 -4.10 -13.31
CA THR A 76 9.55 -5.02 -12.72
C THR A 76 8.99 -4.38 -11.45
N VAL A 77 7.67 -4.38 -11.31
CA VAL A 77 6.94 -3.85 -10.15
C VAL A 77 6.17 -5.01 -9.54
N SER A 78 6.44 -5.35 -8.27
CA SER A 78 5.67 -6.37 -7.58
C SER A 78 4.28 -5.87 -7.21
N ASP A 79 3.36 -6.78 -6.89
CA ASP A 79 2.12 -6.39 -6.24
C ASP A 79 2.41 -5.64 -4.94
N ALA A 80 1.64 -4.59 -4.63
CA ALA A 80 1.70 -4.02 -3.31
C ALA A 80 0.97 -4.92 -2.32
N ARG A 81 1.62 -5.16 -1.20
CA ARG A 81 1.18 -6.04 -0.12
C ARG A 81 0.88 -5.23 1.11
N ILE A 82 -0.13 -5.65 1.85
CA ILE A 82 -0.46 -5.03 3.13
C ILE A 82 0.71 -5.13 4.11
N LEU A 83 1.00 -4.03 4.82
CA LEU A 83 2.04 -3.97 5.84
C LEU A 83 1.46 -3.65 7.22
N ALA A 84 0.61 -2.64 7.30
CA ALA A 84 -0.12 -2.30 8.51
C ALA A 84 -1.52 -1.79 8.15
N TYR A 85 -2.49 -2.13 8.95
CA TYR A 85 -3.89 -1.84 8.72
C TYR A 85 -4.48 -1.05 9.91
N PRO A 86 -5.16 0.08 9.69
CA PRO A 86 -5.76 0.84 10.77
C PRO A 86 -7.05 0.18 11.25
N VAL A 87 -7.17 0.01 12.56
CA VAL A 87 -8.36 -0.54 13.23
C VAL A 87 -8.77 0.42 14.34
N ARG A 88 -10.05 0.71 14.43
CA ARG A 88 -10.60 1.55 15.50
C ARG A 88 -10.25 0.99 16.88
N SER A 89 -9.79 1.86 17.76
CA SER A 89 -9.43 1.48 19.13
C SER A 89 -10.24 2.30 20.15
N LEU A 90 -10.61 1.66 21.25
CA LEU A 90 -11.30 2.32 22.36
C LEU A 90 -10.49 3.51 22.92
N ARG A 91 -9.17 3.38 22.93
CA ARG A 91 -8.24 4.45 23.32
C ARG A 91 -7.29 4.79 22.17
N GLY A 92 -6.88 6.05 22.06
CA GLY A 92 -5.93 6.49 21.02
C GLY A 92 -6.55 6.60 19.62
N VAL A 93 -7.87 6.50 19.47
CA VAL A 93 -8.67 6.61 18.24
C VAL A 93 -8.56 5.38 17.34
N PHE A 94 -7.35 5.04 16.87
CA PHE A 94 -7.08 3.82 16.09
C PHE A 94 -5.68 3.28 16.41
N ALA A 95 -5.49 2.01 16.12
CA ALA A 95 -4.19 1.34 16.12
C ALA A 95 -3.86 0.87 14.71
N TRP A 96 -2.57 0.90 14.33
CA TRP A 96 -2.12 0.09 13.21
C TRP A 96 -1.92 -1.35 13.66
N VAL A 97 -2.57 -2.28 13.00
CA VAL A 97 -2.38 -3.72 13.25
C VAL A 97 -1.53 -4.36 12.17
N THR A 98 -0.69 -5.28 12.55
CA THR A 98 0.10 -6.16 11.68
C THR A 98 0.17 -7.55 12.30
N CYS A 99 0.76 -8.53 11.63
CA CYS A 99 0.86 -9.89 12.13
C CYS A 99 2.17 -10.56 11.72
N ARG A 100 2.41 -11.77 12.24
CA ARG A 100 3.58 -12.57 11.94
C ARG A 100 3.77 -12.79 10.45
N GLY A 101 2.74 -13.27 9.75
CA GLY A 101 2.80 -13.59 8.33
C GLY A 101 3.17 -12.41 7.46
N VAL A 102 2.67 -11.20 7.79
CA VAL A 102 3.03 -9.94 7.11
C VAL A 102 4.51 -9.61 7.34
N LEU A 103 4.97 -9.63 8.59
CA LEU A 103 6.34 -9.22 8.95
C LEU A 103 7.39 -10.21 8.43
N GLU A 104 7.13 -11.51 8.49
CA GLU A 104 8.03 -12.53 7.92
C GLU A 104 8.11 -12.40 6.38
N ARG A 105 7.01 -12.04 5.71
CA ARG A 105 7.01 -11.76 4.29
C ARG A 105 7.84 -10.53 3.97
N LEU A 106 7.68 -9.44 4.72
CA LEU A 106 8.49 -8.24 4.58
C LEU A 106 10.00 -8.57 4.73
N CYS A 107 10.38 -9.33 5.75
CA CYS A 107 11.78 -9.71 5.96
C CYS A 107 12.36 -10.50 4.78
N ARG A 108 11.59 -11.42 4.19
CA ARG A 108 12.03 -12.15 2.98
C ARG A 108 12.21 -11.21 1.78
N ASP A 109 11.27 -10.28 1.59
CA ASP A 109 11.33 -9.34 0.48
C ASP A 109 12.51 -8.36 0.63
N LEU A 110 12.77 -7.86 1.85
CA LEU A 110 13.93 -7.01 2.14
C LEU A 110 15.26 -7.76 1.91
N ALA A 111 15.34 -9.03 2.30
CA ALA A 111 16.53 -9.86 2.07
C ALA A 111 16.84 -10.01 0.56
N LEU A 112 15.83 -10.05 -0.31
CA LEU A 112 16.04 -10.13 -1.78
C LEU A 112 16.73 -8.88 -2.34
N ILE A 113 16.55 -7.72 -1.71
CA ILE A 113 17.15 -6.45 -2.13
C ILE A 113 18.37 -6.04 -1.28
N GLY A 114 18.79 -6.89 -0.33
CA GLY A 114 19.92 -6.64 0.56
C GLY A 114 19.66 -5.55 1.62
N ALA A 115 18.39 -5.22 1.90
CA ALA A 115 18.02 -4.24 2.91
C ALA A 115 17.87 -4.89 4.29
N GLU A 116 18.16 -4.12 5.35
CA GLU A 116 18.10 -4.60 6.73
C GLU A 116 16.65 -4.72 7.23
N PRO A 117 16.21 -5.91 7.66
CA PRO A 117 14.85 -6.13 8.12
C PRO A 117 14.64 -5.64 9.56
N PRO A 118 13.36 -5.46 9.99
CA PRO A 118 13.06 -5.21 11.39
C PRO A 118 13.49 -6.38 12.28
N SER A 119 13.90 -6.09 13.50
CA SER A 119 14.08 -7.11 14.54
C SER A 119 12.71 -7.63 14.97
N LEU A 120 12.43 -8.90 14.65
CA LEU A 120 11.17 -9.53 14.95
C LEU A 120 11.06 -9.93 16.42
N PRO A 121 9.84 -9.97 17.00
CA PRO A 121 9.62 -10.42 18.37
C PRO A 121 10.03 -11.88 18.52
N PRO A 122 10.64 -12.27 19.67
CA PRO A 122 11.03 -13.66 19.89
C PRO A 122 9.82 -14.58 20.09
N ASN A 123 8.69 -14.04 20.58
CA ASN A 123 7.43 -14.76 20.78
C ASN A 123 6.30 -14.02 20.08
N TRP A 124 5.48 -14.76 19.35
CA TRP A 124 4.32 -14.23 18.66
C TRP A 124 3.05 -14.37 19.52
N PRO A 125 2.11 -13.42 19.44
CA PRO A 125 0.86 -13.52 20.15
C PRO A 125 -0.03 -14.60 19.52
N GLY A 126 -0.76 -15.34 20.34
CA GLY A 126 -1.86 -16.19 19.91
C GLY A 126 -3.15 -15.38 19.77
N GLU A 127 -4.26 -16.08 19.51
CA GLU A 127 -5.60 -15.49 19.44
C GLU A 127 -5.94 -14.69 20.69
N HIS A 128 -6.64 -13.56 20.50
CA HIS A 128 -7.02 -12.62 21.56
C HIS A 128 -5.84 -12.12 22.42
N ARG A 129 -4.64 -12.13 21.86
CA ARG A 129 -3.42 -11.58 22.50
C ARG A 129 -2.74 -10.60 21.55
N ALA A 130 -2.02 -9.62 22.11
CA ALA A 130 -1.36 -8.59 21.35
C ALA A 130 0.02 -8.26 21.90
N LEU A 131 0.96 -7.89 20.99
CA LEU A 131 2.15 -7.12 21.35
C LEU A 131 1.85 -5.66 21.09
N VAL A 132 2.19 -4.80 22.05
CA VAL A 132 1.85 -3.37 22.02
C VAL A 132 3.08 -2.58 22.45
N PRO A 133 3.36 -1.39 21.90
CA PRO A 133 4.52 -0.60 22.32
C PRO A 133 4.48 -0.30 23.82
N THR A 134 5.66 -0.25 24.44
CA THR A 134 5.81 0.12 25.84
C THR A 134 5.20 1.51 26.08
N ASN A 135 4.39 1.64 27.13
CA ASN A 135 3.67 2.88 27.47
C ASN A 135 2.69 3.37 26.37
N SER A 136 2.16 2.49 25.55
CA SER A 136 1.20 2.85 24.52
C SER A 136 -0.07 3.49 25.12
N PRO A 137 -0.59 4.58 24.49
CA PRO A 137 -1.86 5.19 24.89
C PRO A 137 -3.08 4.30 24.60
N LEU A 138 -2.90 3.20 23.86
CA LEU A 138 -3.95 2.22 23.58
C LEU A 138 -4.35 1.38 24.80
N LEU A 139 -3.48 1.32 25.82
CA LEU A 139 -3.65 0.44 26.99
C LEU A 139 -4.88 0.81 27.82
N VAL A 140 -5.65 -0.20 28.19
CA VAL A 140 -6.76 -0.14 29.13
C VAL A 140 -6.38 -1.00 30.35
N GLY A 141 -6.57 -0.48 31.55
CA GLY A 141 -6.13 -1.15 32.78
C GLY A 141 -4.68 -0.85 33.16
N GLN A 142 -4.22 -1.44 34.26
CA GLN A 142 -2.87 -1.22 34.80
C GLN A 142 -2.07 -2.54 34.88
N SER A 143 -0.77 -2.45 34.60
CA SER A 143 0.25 -3.50 34.85
C SER A 143 -0.08 -4.88 34.23
N ALA A 144 -0.05 -5.95 35.01
CA ALA A 144 -0.16 -7.35 34.55
C ALA A 144 -1.50 -7.73 33.89
N GLN A 145 -2.50 -6.86 33.93
CA GLN A 145 -3.83 -7.06 33.33
C GLN A 145 -4.10 -6.04 32.22
N ALA A 146 -3.06 -5.43 31.63
CA ALA A 146 -3.23 -4.49 30.53
C ALA A 146 -3.87 -5.19 29.33
N THR A 147 -4.91 -4.56 28.80
CA THR A 147 -5.60 -4.97 27.57
C THR A 147 -5.64 -3.82 26.58
N ILE A 148 -5.93 -4.12 25.34
CA ILE A 148 -6.36 -3.14 24.34
C ILE A 148 -7.70 -3.58 23.78
N VAL A 149 -8.51 -2.65 23.33
CA VAL A 149 -9.80 -2.95 22.68
C VAL A 149 -9.76 -2.39 21.26
N LEU A 150 -9.94 -3.29 20.29
CA LEU A 150 -9.96 -3.01 18.86
C LEU A 150 -11.33 -3.41 18.31
N GLU A 151 -12.06 -2.47 17.71
CA GLU A 151 -13.47 -2.62 17.39
C GLU A 151 -14.26 -3.11 18.64
N GLU A 152 -14.86 -4.29 18.56
CA GLU A 152 -15.59 -4.95 19.67
C GLU A 152 -14.78 -6.03 20.40
N PHE A 153 -13.49 -6.22 20.06
CA PHE A 153 -12.66 -7.29 20.64
C PHE A 153 -11.64 -6.75 21.63
N ASP A 154 -11.49 -7.44 22.74
CA ASP A 154 -10.43 -7.18 23.72
C ASP A 154 -9.24 -8.15 23.54
N TYR A 155 -8.04 -7.59 23.64
CA TYR A 155 -6.78 -8.31 23.50
C TYR A 155 -5.94 -8.16 24.73
N LYS A 156 -5.50 -9.29 25.31
CA LYS A 156 -4.54 -9.28 26.41
C LYS A 156 -3.15 -8.93 25.90
N VAL A 157 -2.52 -7.92 26.50
CA VAL A 157 -1.15 -7.53 26.16
C VAL A 157 -0.16 -8.53 26.77
N VAL A 158 0.69 -9.13 25.91
CA VAL A 158 1.61 -10.20 26.31
C VAL A 158 3.09 -9.85 26.08
N GLY A 159 3.37 -8.69 25.51
CA GLY A 159 4.75 -8.22 25.28
C GLY A 159 4.83 -6.93 24.48
N PRO A 160 6.04 -6.42 24.27
CA PRO A 160 6.28 -5.20 23.53
C PRO A 160 6.38 -5.42 22.03
N SER A 161 5.98 -4.40 21.24
CA SER A 161 6.17 -4.31 19.78
C SER A 161 7.15 -3.20 19.37
N ASP A 162 7.88 -2.61 20.30
CA ASP A 162 8.68 -1.38 20.11
C ASP A 162 9.69 -1.47 18.95
N SER A 163 10.39 -2.59 18.78
CA SER A 163 11.37 -2.78 17.72
C SER A 163 10.74 -2.69 16.33
N VAL A 164 9.62 -3.37 16.14
CA VAL A 164 8.87 -3.35 14.87
C VAL A 164 8.24 -1.99 14.65
N ALA A 165 7.64 -1.40 15.68
CA ALA A 165 7.02 -0.08 15.62
C ALA A 165 8.03 1.01 15.23
N LYS A 166 9.23 0.97 15.81
CA LYS A 166 10.31 1.89 15.46
C LYS A 166 10.76 1.70 14.02
N TRP A 167 11.01 0.46 13.60
CA TRP A 167 11.46 0.19 12.23
C TRP A 167 10.42 0.65 11.21
N LEU A 168 9.13 0.36 11.41
CA LEU A 168 8.07 0.81 10.51
C LEU A 168 7.93 2.33 10.49
N ALA A 169 8.05 2.99 11.64
CA ALA A 169 8.04 4.45 11.72
C ALA A 169 9.19 5.07 10.92
N ASP A 170 10.40 4.50 11.03
CA ASP A 170 11.58 5.05 10.40
C ASP A 170 11.66 4.76 8.88
N HIS A 171 11.01 3.67 8.41
CA HIS A 171 11.16 3.20 7.02
C HIS A 171 9.85 3.21 6.20
N ALA A 172 8.69 2.99 6.81
CA ALA A 172 7.43 2.86 6.08
C ALA A 172 6.59 4.15 6.06
N VAL A 173 6.92 5.14 6.86
CA VAL A 173 6.13 6.36 7.03
C VAL A 173 7.00 7.59 6.83
N ALA A 174 6.61 8.49 5.91
CA ALA A 174 7.38 9.70 5.61
C ALA A 174 7.00 10.90 6.49
N ASP A 175 5.76 10.99 6.95
CA ASP A 175 5.27 12.08 7.77
C ASP A 175 5.69 11.94 9.24
N ARG A 176 6.26 13.02 9.81
CA ARG A 176 6.78 13.01 11.18
C ARG A 176 5.71 12.72 12.24
N PHE A 177 4.50 13.24 12.08
CA PHE A 177 3.43 12.99 13.07
C PHE A 177 2.96 11.54 13.02
N ALA A 178 2.83 10.99 11.80
CA ALA A 178 2.51 9.59 11.61
C ALA A 178 3.63 8.67 12.11
N GLN A 179 4.91 9.04 11.96
CA GLN A 179 6.05 8.31 12.54
C GLN A 179 5.97 8.22 14.06
N GLU A 180 5.77 9.36 14.75
CA GLU A 180 5.64 9.37 16.21
C GLU A 180 4.42 8.57 16.68
N ARG A 181 3.32 8.65 15.94
CA ARG A 181 2.15 7.86 16.24
C ARG A 181 2.38 6.37 16.02
N MET A 182 3.06 5.96 14.94
CA MET A 182 3.39 4.57 14.65
C MET A 182 4.19 3.94 15.81
N LYS A 183 5.16 4.65 16.36
CA LYS A 183 5.98 4.20 17.51
C LYS A 183 5.15 3.84 18.74
N SER A 184 3.98 4.42 18.91
CA SER A 184 3.13 4.23 20.09
C SER A 184 1.81 3.48 19.84
N HIS A 185 1.42 3.31 18.57
CA HIS A 185 0.11 2.75 18.18
C HIS A 185 0.21 1.50 17.30
N LEU A 186 1.40 0.90 17.10
CA LEU A 186 1.53 -0.35 16.37
C LEU A 186 1.22 -1.54 17.25
N VAL A 187 0.29 -2.37 16.82
CA VAL A 187 -0.12 -3.61 17.49
C VAL A 187 0.22 -4.80 16.59
N VAL A 188 0.87 -5.81 17.17
CA VAL A 188 1.07 -7.11 16.49
C VAL A 188 0.05 -8.09 17.02
N LEU A 189 -0.74 -8.67 16.13
CA LEU A 189 -1.79 -9.65 16.40
C LEU A 189 -1.42 -11.04 15.88
N SER A 190 -2.25 -12.04 16.18
CA SER A 190 -2.21 -13.32 15.48
C SER A 190 -2.56 -13.13 13.99
N ASP A 191 -2.17 -14.07 13.12
CA ASP A 191 -2.50 -14.04 11.70
C ASP A 191 -4.03 -14.09 11.47
N ASP A 192 -4.76 -14.83 12.31
CA ASP A 192 -6.21 -14.97 12.21
C ASP A 192 -6.94 -13.69 12.65
N ASP A 193 -6.55 -13.08 13.78
CA ASP A 193 -7.11 -11.81 14.23
C ASP A 193 -6.85 -10.68 13.20
N PHE A 194 -5.62 -10.63 12.68
CA PHE A 194 -5.29 -9.67 11.61
C PHE A 194 -6.14 -9.91 10.36
N THR A 195 -6.29 -11.17 9.94
CA THR A 195 -7.10 -11.54 8.77
C THR A 195 -8.56 -11.15 8.97
N HIS A 196 -9.08 -11.28 10.19
CA HIS A 196 -10.44 -10.84 10.52
C HIS A 196 -10.59 -9.33 10.23
N PHE A 197 -9.70 -8.48 10.73
CA PHE A 197 -9.81 -7.03 10.56
C PHE A 197 -9.65 -6.60 9.09
N VAL A 198 -8.68 -7.10 8.37
CA VAL A 198 -8.48 -6.69 6.96
C VAL A 198 -9.61 -7.14 6.02
N ARG A 199 -10.42 -8.10 6.47
CA ARG A 199 -11.60 -8.55 5.73
C ARG A 199 -12.87 -7.80 6.11
N ASN A 200 -13.04 -7.43 7.38
CA ASN A 200 -14.31 -6.97 7.93
C ASN A 200 -14.31 -5.49 8.34
N ALA A 201 -13.15 -4.87 8.57
CA ALA A 201 -13.05 -3.47 8.96
C ALA A 201 -12.73 -2.54 7.77
N THR A 202 -13.28 -2.82 6.59
CA THR A 202 -13.20 -1.97 5.41
C THR A 202 -14.34 -0.95 5.38
N GLU A 203 -14.19 0.13 4.59
CA GLU A 203 -15.24 1.11 4.38
C GLU A 203 -16.15 0.67 3.24
N ILE A 204 -17.43 0.43 3.51
CA ILE A 204 -18.44 0.14 2.48
C ILE A 204 -19.32 1.36 2.28
N VAL A 205 -19.29 1.92 1.07
CA VAL A 205 -20.02 3.14 0.72
C VAL A 205 -21.09 2.82 -0.32
N ALA A 206 -22.34 3.19 0.00
CA ALA A 206 -23.41 3.15 -0.97
C ALA A 206 -23.31 4.33 -1.95
N ARG A 207 -23.32 4.06 -3.23
CA ARG A 207 -23.31 5.03 -4.33
C ARG A 207 -24.65 5.02 -5.04
N ILE A 208 -25.15 6.21 -5.33
CA ILE A 208 -26.42 6.41 -6.08
C ILE A 208 -26.20 7.41 -7.22
N ALA A 209 -26.93 7.27 -8.31
CA ALA A 209 -27.09 8.33 -9.29
C ALA A 209 -28.48 8.97 -9.14
N LEU A 210 -28.54 10.30 -9.13
CA LEU A 210 -29.78 11.03 -9.05
C LEU A 210 -30.29 11.40 -10.45
N ASP A 211 -31.59 11.33 -10.64
CA ASP A 211 -32.25 11.99 -11.74
C ASP A 211 -32.20 13.50 -11.48
N TYR A 212 -31.64 14.26 -12.43
CA TYR A 212 -31.39 15.70 -12.22
C TYR A 212 -32.70 16.49 -12.11
N GLU A 213 -33.71 16.13 -12.89
CA GLU A 213 -34.99 16.86 -12.95
C GLU A 213 -35.89 16.48 -11.78
N ARG A 214 -36.01 15.19 -11.49
CA ARG A 214 -36.94 14.66 -10.47
C ARG A 214 -36.33 14.62 -9.07
N LYS A 215 -35.00 14.74 -8.94
CA LYS A 215 -34.24 14.61 -7.69
C LYS A 215 -34.46 13.28 -6.95
N THR A 216 -34.82 12.24 -7.69
CA THR A 216 -34.99 10.88 -7.19
C THR A 216 -33.83 10.00 -7.63
N VAL A 217 -33.63 8.87 -6.94
CA VAL A 217 -32.63 7.89 -7.34
C VAL A 217 -33.04 7.26 -8.67
N LYS A 218 -32.12 7.18 -9.64
CA LYS A 218 -32.35 6.46 -10.88
C LYS A 218 -32.47 4.97 -10.58
N GLU A 219 -33.42 4.31 -11.23
CA GLU A 219 -33.62 2.87 -11.10
C GLU A 219 -32.33 2.10 -11.50
N GLY A 220 -31.91 1.11 -10.68
CA GLY A 220 -30.72 0.32 -10.89
C GLY A 220 -29.39 1.04 -10.63
N ALA A 221 -29.40 2.25 -10.11
CA ALA A 221 -28.19 3.07 -9.88
C ALA A 221 -27.64 3.00 -8.45
N LEU A 222 -28.15 2.12 -7.61
CA LEU A 222 -27.56 1.84 -6.30
C LEU A 222 -26.53 0.74 -6.44
N PHE A 223 -25.30 1.03 -6.00
CA PHE A 223 -24.25 0.02 -5.89
C PHE A 223 -23.37 0.29 -4.66
N TYR A 224 -22.75 -0.77 -4.16
CA TYR A 224 -21.87 -0.70 -3.01
C TYR A 224 -20.41 -0.83 -3.45
N GLN A 225 -19.58 0.07 -2.94
CA GLN A 225 -18.15 0.09 -3.21
C GLN A 225 -17.38 -0.07 -1.90
N GLU A 226 -16.40 -0.97 -1.91
CA GLU A 226 -15.49 -1.20 -0.79
C GLU A 226 -14.21 -0.38 -0.97
N PHE A 227 -13.75 0.25 0.11
CA PHE A 227 -12.50 0.98 0.17
C PHE A 227 -11.64 0.49 1.33
N LEU A 228 -10.34 0.52 1.15
CA LEU A 228 -9.42 0.42 2.27
C LEU A 228 -9.50 1.73 3.07
N PRO A 229 -9.53 1.68 4.40
CA PRO A 229 -9.54 2.87 5.22
C PRO A 229 -8.25 3.69 5.02
N ALA A 230 -8.37 5.02 5.21
CA ALA A 230 -7.22 5.89 5.28
C ALA A 230 -6.21 5.38 6.31
N GLU A 231 -4.92 5.72 6.16
CA GLU A 231 -3.82 5.21 7.00
C GLU A 231 -3.44 3.73 6.76
N THR A 232 -4.04 3.04 5.79
CA THR A 232 -3.57 1.72 5.36
C THR A 232 -2.18 1.83 4.75
N ILE A 233 -1.23 1.01 5.24
CA ILE A 233 0.15 1.00 4.76
C ILE A 233 0.41 -0.26 3.95
N MET A 234 0.92 -0.07 2.74
CA MET A 234 1.31 -1.14 1.82
C MET A 234 2.73 -0.91 1.33
N TYR A 235 3.39 -1.96 0.87
CA TYR A 235 4.70 -1.88 0.24
C TYR A 235 4.75 -2.69 -1.06
N SER A 236 5.60 -2.26 -1.98
CA SER A 236 5.90 -2.97 -3.23
C SER A 236 7.39 -2.91 -3.50
N MET A 237 7.92 -3.89 -4.22
CA MET A 237 9.31 -3.92 -4.66
C MET A 237 9.43 -3.45 -6.11
N LEU A 238 10.45 -2.65 -6.36
CA LEU A 238 10.90 -2.25 -7.69
C LEU A 238 12.21 -2.99 -8.00
N LEU A 239 12.20 -3.80 -9.03
CA LEU A 239 13.35 -4.55 -9.50
C LEU A 239 13.66 -4.12 -10.94
N ALA A 240 14.93 -4.00 -11.29
CA ALA A 240 15.32 -3.64 -12.63
C ALA A 240 16.24 -4.70 -13.25
N ASN A 241 16.12 -4.84 -14.55
CA ASN A 241 17.04 -5.60 -15.40
C ASN A 241 17.65 -4.65 -16.43
N SER A 242 18.75 -5.08 -17.06
CA SER A 242 19.26 -4.37 -18.22
C SER A 242 18.20 -4.30 -19.32
N SER A 243 18.19 -3.20 -20.03
CA SER A 243 17.27 -2.94 -21.14
C SER A 243 17.31 -4.05 -22.19
N ARG A 244 16.13 -4.39 -22.71
CA ARG A 244 15.95 -5.25 -23.89
C ARG A 244 15.59 -4.44 -25.15
N ASN A 245 15.63 -3.12 -25.04
CA ASN A 245 15.42 -2.22 -26.15
C ASN A 245 16.72 -2.00 -26.91
N GLU A 246 16.85 -2.56 -28.10
CA GLU A 246 18.05 -2.44 -28.94
C GLU A 246 18.39 -0.99 -29.31
N LYS A 247 17.41 -0.08 -29.28
CA LYS A 247 17.56 1.33 -29.61
C LYS A 247 18.04 2.20 -28.43
N ALA A 248 17.95 1.69 -27.20
CA ALA A 248 18.33 2.40 -25.99
C ALA A 248 18.88 1.42 -24.96
N SER A 249 20.20 1.32 -24.88
CA SER A 249 20.87 0.49 -23.85
C SER A 249 20.83 1.22 -22.52
N MET A 250 20.43 0.50 -21.46
CA MET A 250 20.36 1.01 -20.09
C MET A 250 20.60 -0.16 -19.14
N ASP A 251 21.50 -0.03 -18.21
CA ASP A 251 21.70 -1.07 -17.18
C ASP A 251 20.67 -0.99 -16.05
N ALA A 252 20.66 -1.99 -15.17
CA ALA A 252 19.67 -2.07 -14.09
C ALA A 252 19.77 -0.90 -13.11
N ALA A 253 20.98 -0.41 -12.81
CA ALA A 253 21.20 0.71 -11.92
C ALA A 253 20.70 2.02 -12.52
N GLU A 254 20.94 2.24 -13.82
CA GLU A 254 20.43 3.39 -14.56
C GLU A 254 18.90 3.42 -14.59
N VAL A 255 18.26 2.24 -14.82
CA VAL A 255 16.79 2.11 -14.77
C VAL A 255 16.24 2.56 -13.43
N LEU A 256 16.76 2.03 -12.31
CA LEU A 256 16.31 2.42 -10.96
C LEU A 256 16.58 3.90 -10.66
N ASN A 257 17.73 4.42 -11.06
CA ASN A 257 18.06 5.82 -10.88
C ASN A 257 17.10 6.75 -11.63
N LYS A 258 16.75 6.42 -12.89
CA LYS A 258 15.78 7.20 -13.65
C LYS A 258 14.37 7.16 -13.05
N VAL A 259 13.92 5.99 -12.61
CA VAL A 259 12.63 5.88 -11.91
C VAL A 259 12.63 6.72 -10.63
N ARG A 260 13.72 6.67 -9.85
CA ARG A 260 13.87 7.50 -8.64
C ARG A 260 13.83 8.99 -8.97
N GLN A 261 14.54 9.43 -10.00
CA GLN A 261 14.50 10.83 -10.46
C GLN A 261 13.10 11.26 -10.88
N CYS A 262 12.34 10.38 -11.54
CA CYS A 262 10.93 10.64 -11.87
C CYS A 262 10.07 10.84 -10.61
N LEU A 263 10.35 10.12 -9.54
CA LEU A 263 9.59 10.17 -8.29
C LEU A 263 10.14 11.22 -7.31
N GLU A 264 11.27 11.85 -7.59
CA GLU A 264 11.85 12.88 -6.73
C GLU A 264 10.89 14.07 -6.58
N GLY A 265 10.53 14.39 -5.32
CA GLY A 265 9.56 15.43 -5.01
C GLY A 265 8.08 15.02 -5.19
N VAL A 266 7.80 13.85 -5.73
CA VAL A 266 6.45 13.29 -5.78
C VAL A 266 6.10 12.77 -4.37
N ARG A 267 5.19 13.46 -3.71
CA ARG A 267 4.75 13.09 -2.36
C ARG A 267 3.49 12.23 -2.34
N VAL A 268 2.69 12.32 -3.40
CA VAL A 268 1.39 11.65 -3.51
C VAL A 268 1.27 11.04 -4.90
N LEU A 269 0.83 9.80 -4.97
CA LEU A 269 0.40 9.13 -6.19
C LEU A 269 -1.08 8.80 -6.10
N GLN A 270 -1.78 8.91 -7.22
CA GLN A 270 -3.14 8.44 -7.38
C GLN A 270 -3.14 6.96 -7.73
N ILE A 271 -3.67 6.11 -6.84
CA ILE A 271 -3.72 4.67 -7.02
C ILE A 271 -5.16 4.19 -6.88
N GLY A 272 -5.69 3.55 -7.91
CA GLY A 272 -7.07 3.08 -7.94
C GLY A 272 -8.02 4.04 -8.67
N GLY A 273 -9.32 3.81 -8.51
CA GLY A 273 -10.38 4.62 -9.11
C GLY A 273 -10.79 5.80 -8.24
N ASP A 274 -11.84 6.49 -8.70
CA ASP A 274 -12.51 7.58 -7.97
C ASP A 274 -11.62 8.81 -7.65
N GLU A 275 -10.62 9.08 -8.49
CA GLU A 275 -9.71 10.22 -8.37
C GLU A 275 -10.45 11.54 -8.15
N THR A 276 -11.45 11.83 -8.99
CA THR A 276 -12.20 13.08 -8.92
C THR A 276 -13.08 13.23 -7.68
N THR A 277 -13.28 12.15 -6.94
CA THR A 277 -13.96 12.14 -5.63
C THR A 277 -12.99 12.05 -4.46
N GLY A 278 -11.68 12.20 -4.72
CA GLY A 278 -10.63 12.27 -3.71
C GLY A 278 -10.24 10.92 -3.10
N LYS A 279 -10.56 9.81 -3.78
CA LYS A 279 -10.13 8.48 -3.34
C LYS A 279 -8.77 8.10 -3.95
N GLY A 280 -8.04 7.22 -3.29
CA GLY A 280 -6.78 6.67 -3.81
C GLY A 280 -5.57 7.62 -3.77
N LEU A 281 -5.63 8.71 -3.04
CA LEU A 281 -4.47 9.59 -2.82
C LEU A 281 -3.52 8.94 -1.81
N CYS A 282 -2.42 8.38 -2.29
CA CYS A 282 -1.47 7.65 -1.48
C CYS A 282 -0.17 8.43 -1.30
N ALA A 283 0.23 8.67 -0.05
CA ALA A 283 1.59 9.14 0.24
C ALA A 283 2.61 8.07 -0.15
N VAL A 284 3.71 8.49 -0.77
CA VAL A 284 4.73 7.56 -1.29
C VAL A 284 6.07 7.85 -0.65
N HIS A 285 6.72 6.79 -0.21
CA HIS A 285 8.07 6.81 0.29
C HIS A 285 8.91 5.75 -0.44
N VAL A 286 10.06 6.16 -1.00
CA VAL A 286 10.98 5.26 -1.70
C VAL A 286 12.13 4.94 -0.77
N LEU A 287 12.20 3.69 -0.33
CA LEU A 287 13.34 3.17 0.43
C LEU A 287 14.48 2.80 -0.53
N GLN A 288 15.69 3.04 -0.06
CA GLN A 288 16.90 2.58 -0.73
C GLN A 288 17.53 1.49 0.16
N PRO A 289 18.05 0.40 -0.43
CA PRO A 289 18.82 -0.59 0.31
C PRO A 289 20.13 0.00 0.83
#